data_c23a1b88cd8b03f215ad0650558ef595
#
_entry.id   c23a1b88cd8b03f215ad0650558ef595
#
_cell.length_a   1.000
_cell.length_b   1.000
_cell.length_c   1.000
_cell.angle_alpha   90.00
_cell.angle_beta   90.00
_cell.angle_gamma   90.00
#
_symmetry.space_group_name_H-M   'P 1'
#
loop_
_entity.id
_entity.type
_entity.pdbx_description
1 polymer ?
#
loop_
_entity_poly.entity_id
_entity_poly.type
_entity_poly.pdbx_seq_one_letter_code
_entity_poly.pdbx_strand_id
1 'polypeptide(L)'
;LERQRMVWGRPRQVAPKYARIRQGLGEYIATFTTNDPNFYDTTEKIYLITPIPPAGGGFTVPLSPPFSTVAGSAELSPLIANDGELATWPIITFHGPGNKPSIEFMQGAKVLWNLRIDDQIKYDETLVVDTRPWSRSATINGKPANGLLRGTQMEKCQIPVGNNFRLRYKVKDKTGNSFVDVKWRDAFASL
;
A
#
# COMPACT_ATOMS: atom_id res chain seq x y z
N LEU A 1 -11.07 -17.02 -20.96
CA LEU A 1 -9.93 -16.09 -20.72
C LEU A 1 -9.07 -16.73 -19.64
N GLU A 2 -7.84 -17.14 -20.01
CA GLU A 2 -6.86 -17.59 -19.03
C GLU A 2 -6.51 -16.43 -18.08
N ARG A 3 -6.69 -16.65 -16.78
CA ARG A 3 -6.30 -15.68 -15.77
C ARG A 3 -4.78 -15.78 -15.57
N GLN A 4 -4.05 -14.74 -15.92
CA GLN A 4 -2.62 -14.68 -15.64
C GLN A 4 -2.41 -14.33 -14.17
N ARG A 5 -1.52 -15.06 -13.51
CA ARG A 5 -1.10 -14.84 -12.12
C ARG A 5 0.41 -14.71 -12.04
N MET A 6 0.87 -13.99 -11.03
CA MET A 6 2.28 -13.81 -10.71
C MET A 6 2.62 -14.48 -9.39
N VAL A 7 3.83 -15.01 -9.31
CA VAL A 7 4.46 -15.49 -8.09
C VAL A 7 5.90 -15.00 -8.05
N TRP A 8 6.38 -14.64 -6.87
CA TRP A 8 7.77 -14.26 -6.68
C TRP A 8 8.57 -15.43 -6.13
N GLY A 9 9.65 -15.77 -6.82
CA GLY A 9 10.52 -16.85 -6.42
C GLY A 9 11.95 -16.62 -6.90
N ARG A 10 12.85 -17.41 -6.35
CA ARG A 10 14.26 -17.46 -6.79
C ARG A 10 14.46 -18.68 -7.67
N PRO A 11 15.10 -18.55 -8.83
CA PRO A 11 15.49 -19.70 -9.62
C PRO A 11 16.48 -20.53 -8.81
N ARG A 12 16.21 -21.83 -8.66
CA ARG A 12 17.05 -22.76 -7.90
C ARG A 12 17.90 -23.60 -8.81
N GLN A 13 17.32 -24.07 -9.90
CA GLN A 13 18.00 -24.93 -10.86
C GLN A 13 17.38 -24.75 -12.24
N VAL A 14 18.23 -24.72 -13.25
CA VAL A 14 17.85 -24.89 -14.65
C VAL A 14 18.67 -26.05 -15.19
N ALA A 15 18.04 -27.14 -15.56
CA ALA A 15 18.69 -28.32 -16.06
C ALA A 15 18.16 -28.67 -17.45
N PRO A 16 19.04 -28.90 -18.42
CA PRO A 16 18.64 -29.42 -19.73
C PRO A 16 18.23 -30.90 -19.63
N LYS A 17 17.15 -31.26 -20.30
CA LYS A 17 16.67 -32.63 -20.45
C LYS A 17 17.22 -33.18 -21.77
N TYR A 18 18.21 -34.07 -21.69
CA TYR A 18 18.93 -34.55 -22.87
C TYR A 18 18.18 -35.62 -23.69
N ALA A 19 17.03 -36.10 -23.19
CA ALA A 19 16.36 -37.26 -23.80
C ALA A 19 15.90 -37.07 -25.26
N ARG A 20 15.70 -35.83 -25.71
CA ARG A 20 15.20 -35.54 -27.08
C ARG A 20 16.12 -34.61 -27.90
N ILE A 21 17.32 -34.33 -27.43
CA ILE A 21 18.27 -33.46 -28.14
C ILE A 21 18.62 -34.00 -29.54
N ARG A 22 18.71 -35.33 -29.69
CA ARG A 22 18.94 -35.96 -30.98
C ARG A 22 17.81 -35.75 -32.01
N GLN A 23 16.63 -35.32 -31.55
CA GLN A 23 15.46 -35.00 -32.38
C GLN A 23 15.35 -33.51 -32.68
N GLY A 24 16.34 -32.70 -32.30
CA GLY A 24 16.32 -31.24 -32.46
C GLY A 24 15.44 -30.49 -31.44
N LEU A 25 14.93 -31.18 -30.39
CA LEU A 25 14.08 -30.61 -29.36
C LEU A 25 14.89 -30.40 -28.07
N GLY A 26 15.08 -29.15 -27.68
CA GLY A 26 15.66 -28.79 -26.39
C GLY A 26 14.55 -28.62 -25.32
N GLU A 27 14.57 -29.46 -24.29
CA GLU A 27 13.67 -29.38 -23.15
C GLU A 27 14.48 -28.97 -21.93
N TYR A 28 13.95 -27.98 -21.14
CA TYR A 28 14.60 -27.51 -19.93
C TYR A 28 13.64 -27.62 -18.76
N ILE A 29 14.15 -28.03 -17.60
CA ILE A 29 13.43 -28.01 -16.34
C ILE A 29 13.97 -26.83 -15.53
N ALA A 30 13.11 -25.88 -15.20
CA ALA A 30 13.43 -24.77 -14.29
C ALA A 30 12.66 -24.95 -12.98
N THR A 31 13.40 -24.97 -11.87
CA THR A 31 12.81 -25.06 -10.52
C THR A 31 12.95 -23.72 -9.84
N PHE A 32 11.86 -23.22 -9.30
CA PHE A 32 11.79 -21.99 -8.53
C PHE A 32 11.41 -22.31 -7.08
N THR A 33 12.01 -21.59 -6.15
CA THR A 33 11.62 -21.64 -4.74
C THR A 33 11.01 -20.29 -4.37
N THR A 34 9.80 -20.30 -3.84
CA THR A 34 9.14 -19.11 -3.31
C THR A 34 9.06 -19.18 -1.79
N ASN A 35 9.18 -18.03 -1.12
CA ASN A 35 8.94 -17.89 0.31
C ASN A 35 7.49 -17.48 0.61
N ASP A 36 6.73 -17.14 -0.44
CA ASP A 36 5.33 -16.77 -0.34
C ASP A 36 4.51 -17.70 -1.25
N PRO A 37 3.60 -18.51 -0.68
CA PRO A 37 2.82 -19.47 -1.46
C PRO A 37 1.70 -18.83 -2.27
N ASN A 38 1.46 -17.52 -2.11
CA ASN A 38 0.34 -16.84 -2.72
C ASN A 38 0.64 -16.50 -4.19
N PHE A 39 -0.41 -16.58 -5.00
CA PHE A 39 -0.42 -16.04 -6.35
C PHE A 39 -1.02 -14.63 -6.33
N TYR A 40 -0.51 -13.74 -7.18
CA TYR A 40 -0.93 -12.35 -7.22
C TYR A 40 -1.48 -11.98 -8.60
N ASP A 41 -2.41 -11.03 -8.61
CA ASP A 41 -2.87 -10.45 -9.87
C ASP A 41 -1.71 -9.75 -10.59
N THR A 42 -1.71 -9.80 -11.92
CA THR A 42 -0.75 -9.05 -12.74
C THR A 42 -1.01 -7.55 -12.70
N THR A 43 -2.24 -7.15 -12.37
CA THR A 43 -2.63 -5.75 -12.23
C THR A 43 -2.32 -5.24 -10.82
N GLU A 44 -1.60 -4.13 -10.72
CA GLU A 44 -1.35 -3.43 -9.47
C GLU A 44 -2.41 -2.37 -9.25
N LYS A 45 -3.07 -2.41 -8.09
CA LYS A 45 -3.98 -1.36 -7.63
C LYS A 45 -3.17 -0.26 -6.96
N ILE A 46 -3.45 0.99 -7.31
CA ILE A 46 -2.76 2.17 -6.78
C ILE A 46 -3.81 3.19 -6.36
N TYR A 47 -3.70 3.66 -5.11
CA TYR A 47 -4.56 4.72 -4.59
C TYR A 47 -3.72 5.85 -4.03
N LEU A 48 -3.99 7.06 -4.51
CA LEU A 48 -3.39 8.29 -4.00
C LEU A 48 -4.36 8.93 -3.01
N ILE A 49 -3.84 9.27 -1.82
CA ILE A 49 -4.62 9.80 -0.71
C ILE A 49 -3.99 11.11 -0.26
N THR A 50 -4.79 12.16 -0.25
CA THR A 50 -4.41 13.46 0.31
C THR A 50 -4.88 13.57 1.75
N PRO A 51 -4.24 14.41 2.58
CA PRO A 51 -4.69 14.64 3.94
C PRO A 51 -6.10 15.22 3.93
N ILE A 52 -6.93 14.77 4.86
CA ILE A 52 -8.21 15.43 5.12
C ILE A 52 -7.88 16.78 5.75
N PRO A 53 -8.29 17.93 5.15
CA PRO A 53 -8.11 19.22 5.78
C PRO A 53 -8.70 19.19 7.18
N PRO A 54 -8.04 19.77 8.19
CA PRO A 54 -8.65 19.89 9.50
C PRO A 54 -9.98 20.61 9.36
N ALA A 55 -11.06 20.01 9.86
CA ALA A 55 -12.36 20.65 9.96
C ALA A 55 -12.21 21.90 10.84
N GLY A 56 -12.01 23.07 10.23
CA GLY A 56 -11.68 24.28 10.98
C GLY A 56 -11.07 25.38 10.14
N GLY A 57 -11.40 25.49 8.87
CA GLY A 57 -11.23 26.71 8.08
C GLY A 57 -12.51 27.55 8.17
N GLY A 58 -12.85 28.06 9.33
CA GLY A 58 -13.96 29.01 9.44
C GLY A 58 -13.66 30.27 8.65
N PHE A 59 -14.60 30.70 7.81
CA PHE A 59 -14.60 32.06 7.31
C PHE A 59 -14.68 33.03 8.49
N THR A 60 -13.66 33.80 8.74
CA THR A 60 -13.70 34.95 9.61
C THR A 60 -13.97 36.20 8.76
N VAL A 61 -15.21 36.43 8.45
CA VAL A 61 -15.70 37.70 7.88
C VAL A 61 -17.00 38.01 8.60
N PRO A 62 -17.37 39.26 8.83
CA PRO A 62 -18.69 39.56 9.32
C PRO A 62 -19.71 39.20 8.23
N LEU A 63 -20.28 38.00 8.33
CA LEU A 63 -21.31 37.49 7.44
C LEU A 63 -22.66 37.68 8.12
N SER A 64 -23.55 38.42 7.48
CA SER A 64 -24.96 38.51 7.90
C SER A 64 -25.72 37.25 7.49
N PRO A 65 -26.58 36.66 8.34
CA PRO A 65 -27.33 35.45 8.04
C PRO A 65 -28.35 35.66 6.91
N PRO A 66 -28.76 34.60 6.17
CA PRO A 66 -28.60 33.19 6.49
C PRO A 66 -27.59 32.45 5.62
N PHE A 67 -26.52 31.94 6.23
CA PHE A 67 -25.63 30.99 5.55
C PHE A 67 -25.75 29.64 6.26
N SER A 68 -26.17 28.62 5.52
CA SER A 68 -26.01 27.25 5.96
C SER A 68 -24.68 26.70 5.38
N THR A 69 -23.65 26.64 6.18
CA THR A 69 -22.49 25.82 5.85
C THR A 69 -22.86 24.39 6.10
N VAL A 70 -23.17 23.65 5.06
CA VAL A 70 -23.13 22.19 5.14
C VAL A 70 -21.69 21.85 5.43
N ALA A 71 -21.43 21.29 6.62
CA ALA A 71 -20.14 20.69 6.90
C ALA A 71 -19.91 19.62 5.85
N GLY A 72 -19.18 19.97 4.82
CA GLY A 72 -18.70 19.00 3.83
C GLY A 72 -17.65 18.12 4.49
N SER A 73 -18.10 17.19 5.32
CA SER A 73 -17.31 16.02 5.66
C SER A 73 -17.35 15.08 4.47
N ALA A 74 -16.83 15.53 3.34
CA ALA A 74 -16.39 14.61 2.33
C ALA A 74 -15.23 13.86 2.96
N GLU A 75 -15.49 12.70 3.55
CA GLU A 75 -14.46 11.71 3.79
C GLU A 75 -13.92 11.34 2.40
N LEU A 76 -12.89 12.06 1.96
CA LEU A 76 -12.17 11.81 0.71
C LEU A 76 -11.32 10.53 0.80
N SER A 77 -11.62 9.68 1.77
CA SER A 77 -11.00 8.36 1.92
C SER A 77 -11.51 7.44 0.83
N PRO A 78 -10.66 7.00 -0.12
CA PRO A 78 -11.10 6.09 -1.16
C PRO A 78 -11.59 4.77 -0.56
N LEU A 79 -12.61 4.18 -1.17
CA LEU A 79 -12.99 2.80 -0.89
C LEU A 79 -11.93 1.88 -1.45
N ILE A 80 -11.43 0.99 -0.60
CA ILE A 80 -10.41 0.00 -0.92
C ILE A 80 -11.09 -1.35 -1.07
N ALA A 81 -10.77 -2.06 -2.14
CA ALA A 81 -11.25 -3.42 -2.38
C ALA A 81 -10.08 -4.36 -2.67
N ASN A 82 -10.03 -5.47 -1.96
CA ASN A 82 -9.25 -6.65 -2.29
C ASN A 82 -10.21 -7.70 -2.83
N ASP A 83 -10.22 -7.88 -4.15
CA ASP A 83 -11.09 -8.82 -4.87
C ASP A 83 -10.45 -10.21 -4.99
N GLY A 84 -9.34 -10.44 -4.28
CA GLY A 84 -8.66 -11.72 -4.18
C GLY A 84 -9.37 -12.71 -3.26
N GLU A 85 -8.71 -13.84 -3.05
CA GLU A 85 -9.15 -14.90 -2.14
C GLU A 85 -8.43 -14.84 -0.80
N LEU A 86 -7.29 -14.16 -0.76
CA LEU A 86 -6.41 -14.05 0.41
C LEU A 86 -6.13 -12.59 0.76
N ALA A 87 -5.77 -12.36 2.03
CA ALA A 87 -5.25 -11.08 2.45
C ALA A 87 -3.94 -10.76 1.73
N THR A 88 -3.74 -9.49 1.40
CA THR A 88 -2.54 -9.02 0.70
C THR A 88 -1.82 -7.94 1.50
N TRP A 89 -0.57 -7.64 1.16
CA TRP A 89 0.28 -6.66 1.82
C TRP A 89 0.53 -5.46 0.93
N PRO A 90 0.20 -4.24 1.39
CA PRO A 90 0.45 -3.03 0.63
C PRO A 90 1.90 -2.55 0.70
N ILE A 91 2.29 -1.77 -0.30
CA ILE A 91 3.42 -0.85 -0.25
C ILE A 91 2.84 0.53 -0.04
N ILE A 92 3.32 1.24 0.97
CA ILE A 92 2.84 2.56 1.36
C ILE A 92 3.95 3.56 1.17
N THR A 93 3.71 4.58 0.34
CA THR A 93 4.71 5.61 0.02
C THR A 93 4.21 6.96 0.51
N PHE A 94 4.88 7.53 1.49
CA PHE A 94 4.61 8.87 2.00
C PHE A 94 5.49 9.88 1.27
N HIS A 95 4.86 10.89 0.70
CA HIS A 95 5.54 12.00 0.02
C HIS A 95 5.52 13.24 0.92
N GLY A 96 6.68 13.80 1.16
CA GLY A 96 6.82 15.04 1.92
C GLY A 96 6.32 16.28 1.16
N PRO A 97 6.16 17.40 1.86
CA PRO A 97 6.54 17.64 3.26
C PRO A 97 5.44 17.18 4.23
N GLY A 98 5.84 16.70 5.41
CA GLY A 98 4.86 16.32 6.42
C GLY A 98 5.49 16.06 7.79
N ASN A 99 4.86 16.56 8.84
CA ASN A 99 5.32 16.31 10.19
C ASN A 99 4.46 15.22 10.84
N LYS A 100 5.10 14.14 11.27
CA LYS A 100 4.50 12.97 11.90
C LYS A 100 3.31 12.42 11.11
N PRO A 101 3.49 12.07 9.82
CA PRO A 101 2.42 11.53 9.02
C PRO A 101 1.97 10.17 9.55
N SER A 102 0.68 9.87 9.36
CA SER A 102 0.11 8.59 9.74
C SER A 102 -0.98 8.16 8.77
N ILE A 103 -1.08 6.87 8.56
CA ILE A 103 -2.13 6.25 7.76
C ILE A 103 -2.89 5.25 8.62
N GLU A 104 -4.20 5.27 8.53
CA GLU A 104 -5.12 4.35 9.21
C GLU A 104 -5.91 3.57 8.17
N PHE A 105 -5.95 2.27 8.32
CA PHE A 105 -6.79 1.38 7.51
C PHE A 105 -8.00 0.97 8.33
N MET A 106 -9.19 1.20 7.78
CA MET A 106 -10.44 1.14 8.51
C MET A 106 -11.47 0.26 7.82
N GLN A 107 -12.32 -0.36 8.64
CA GLN A 107 -13.57 -0.98 8.20
C GLN A 107 -14.72 -0.33 8.97
N GLY A 108 -15.50 0.48 8.27
CA GLY A 108 -16.47 1.36 8.94
C GLY A 108 -15.76 2.31 9.91
N ALA A 109 -16.18 2.32 11.16
CA ALA A 109 -15.55 3.13 12.23
C ALA A 109 -14.35 2.44 12.91
N LYS A 110 -14.11 1.14 12.64
CA LYS A 110 -13.06 0.36 13.28
C LYS A 110 -11.73 0.53 12.55
N VAL A 111 -10.68 0.94 13.27
CA VAL A 111 -9.30 0.92 12.78
C VAL A 111 -8.76 -0.51 12.87
N LEU A 112 -8.39 -1.11 11.73
CA LEU A 112 -7.80 -2.45 11.66
C LEU A 112 -6.29 -2.39 11.91
N TRP A 113 -5.62 -1.41 11.31
CA TRP A 113 -4.21 -1.13 11.59
C TRP A 113 -3.90 0.35 11.33
N ASN A 114 -2.82 0.81 11.93
CA ASN A 114 -2.28 2.14 11.72
C ASN A 114 -0.77 2.11 11.63
N LEU A 115 -0.21 2.95 10.77
CA LEU A 115 1.21 3.25 10.71
C LEU A 115 1.41 4.74 10.93
N ARG A 116 2.33 5.09 11.81
CA ARG A 116 2.72 6.45 12.11
C ARG A 116 4.22 6.60 11.99
N ILE A 117 4.64 7.70 11.44
CA ILE A 117 6.04 8.08 11.36
C ILE A 117 6.32 9.08 12.49
N ASP A 118 7.31 8.79 13.32
CA ASP A 118 7.65 9.65 14.47
C ASP A 118 8.78 10.62 14.10
N ASP A 119 8.68 11.20 12.90
CA ASP A 119 9.62 12.19 12.39
C ASP A 119 8.95 13.07 11.33
N GLN A 120 9.68 14.06 10.86
CA GLN A 120 9.31 14.90 9.73
C GLN A 120 9.85 14.31 8.43
N ILE A 121 9.01 14.21 7.42
CA ILE A 121 9.42 13.96 6.03
C ILE A 121 9.57 15.32 5.36
N LYS A 122 10.75 15.62 4.81
CA LYS A 122 11.04 16.90 4.14
C LYS A 122 10.39 16.93 2.75
N TYR A 123 10.43 18.11 2.12
CA TYR A 123 9.79 18.35 0.83
C TYR A 123 10.28 17.42 -0.29
N ASP A 124 11.57 17.10 -0.30
CA ASP A 124 12.24 16.25 -1.29
C ASP A 124 12.43 14.80 -0.83
N GLU A 125 11.83 14.44 0.31
CA GLU A 125 11.95 13.12 0.88
C GLU A 125 10.70 12.28 0.58
N THR A 126 10.96 11.00 0.28
CA THR A 126 9.94 9.98 0.10
C THR A 126 10.24 8.81 1.02
N LEU A 127 9.29 8.48 1.90
CA LEU A 127 9.36 7.31 2.75
C LEU A 127 8.55 6.18 2.14
N VAL A 128 9.21 5.07 1.82
CA VAL A 128 8.57 3.85 1.33
C VAL A 128 8.53 2.82 2.45
N VAL A 129 7.33 2.33 2.76
CA VAL A 129 7.10 1.23 3.71
C VAL A 129 6.59 0.04 2.93
N ASP A 130 7.42 -0.96 2.74
CA ASP A 130 7.08 -2.23 2.11
C ASP A 130 6.68 -3.23 3.19
N THR A 131 5.41 -3.63 3.23
CA THR A 131 4.90 -4.55 4.25
C THR A 131 4.95 -6.02 3.82
N ARG A 132 5.31 -6.30 2.57
CA ARG A 132 5.32 -7.64 1.99
C ARG A 132 6.31 -8.56 2.72
N PRO A 133 5.98 -9.84 2.96
CA PRO A 133 6.80 -10.75 3.76
C PRO A 133 8.23 -10.93 3.25
N TRP A 134 8.44 -10.89 1.93
CA TRP A 134 9.74 -11.15 1.29
C TRP A 134 10.63 -9.92 1.13
N SER A 135 10.09 -8.71 1.32
CA SER A 135 10.82 -7.44 1.12
C SER A 135 10.60 -6.41 2.21
N ARG A 136 10.04 -6.84 3.35
CA ARG A 136 9.64 -5.99 4.46
C ARG A 136 10.73 -5.00 4.86
N SER A 137 10.45 -3.70 4.67
CA SER A 137 11.41 -2.63 4.94
C SER A 137 10.73 -1.26 5.01
N ALA A 138 11.39 -0.32 5.66
CA ALA A 138 11.05 1.10 5.53
C ALA A 138 12.31 1.87 5.16
N THR A 139 12.20 2.71 4.14
CA THR A 139 13.33 3.50 3.62
C THR A 139 12.93 4.94 3.31
N ILE A 140 13.78 5.92 3.65
CA ILE A 140 13.67 7.30 3.18
C ILE A 140 14.74 7.51 2.11
N ASN A 141 14.30 7.84 0.90
CA ASN A 141 15.21 8.02 -0.26
C ASN A 141 16.21 6.86 -0.39
N GLY A 142 15.74 5.61 -0.19
CA GLY A 142 16.54 4.39 -0.25
C GLY A 142 17.39 4.09 0.99
N LYS A 143 17.45 4.96 2.01
CA LYS A 143 18.18 4.72 3.26
C LYS A 143 17.26 4.07 4.30
N PRO A 144 17.73 3.06 5.07
CA PRO A 144 16.92 2.41 6.09
C PRO A 144 16.33 3.39 7.12
N ALA A 145 15.03 3.27 7.38
CA ALA A 145 14.26 4.15 8.27
C ALA A 145 13.28 3.38 9.19
N ASN A 146 13.49 2.08 9.39
CA ASN A 146 12.61 1.24 10.21
C ASN A 146 12.40 1.78 11.63
N GLY A 147 13.42 2.41 12.21
CA GLY A 147 13.36 2.98 13.55
C GLY A 147 12.37 4.14 13.72
N LEU A 148 11.89 4.73 12.63
CA LEU A 148 10.94 5.85 12.65
C LEU A 148 9.48 5.37 12.68
N LEU A 149 9.22 4.11 12.36
CA LEU A 149 7.87 3.54 12.34
C LEU A 149 7.33 3.32 13.75
N ARG A 150 6.07 3.69 13.94
CA ARG A 150 5.28 3.46 15.16
C ARG A 150 3.90 2.93 14.78
N GLY A 151 3.22 2.33 15.76
CA GLY A 151 1.88 1.78 15.58
C GLY A 151 1.90 0.29 15.33
N THR A 152 1.12 -0.16 14.35
CA THR A 152 0.98 -1.59 14.03
C THR A 152 2.27 -2.12 13.37
N GLN A 153 2.68 -3.32 13.74
CA GLN A 153 3.81 -4.00 13.10
C GLN A 153 3.52 -4.24 11.61
N MET A 154 4.51 -4.03 10.74
CA MET A 154 4.35 -4.13 9.29
C MET A 154 3.75 -5.46 8.82
N GLU A 155 4.04 -6.55 9.53
CA GLU A 155 3.49 -7.89 9.23
C GLU A 155 1.98 -8.00 9.40
N LYS A 156 1.39 -7.13 10.23
CA LYS A 156 -0.05 -7.08 10.49
C LYS A 156 -0.77 -6.04 9.62
N CYS A 157 -0.03 -5.27 8.81
CA CYS A 157 -0.59 -4.28 7.89
C CYS A 157 -1.05 -4.96 6.60
N GLN A 158 -2.12 -5.74 6.70
CA GLN A 158 -2.73 -6.47 5.58
C GLN A 158 -4.02 -5.81 5.13
N ILE A 159 -4.36 -6.01 3.86
CA ILE A 159 -5.66 -5.69 3.29
C ILE A 159 -6.44 -7.01 3.19
N PRO A 160 -7.42 -7.25 4.07
CA PRO A 160 -8.27 -8.45 4.02
C PRO A 160 -9.08 -8.51 2.73
N VAL A 161 -9.62 -9.68 2.41
CA VAL A 161 -10.58 -9.86 1.31
C VAL A 161 -11.85 -9.06 1.59
N GLY A 162 -12.35 -8.36 0.58
CA GLY A 162 -13.59 -7.58 0.66
C GLY A 162 -13.45 -6.16 0.11
N ASN A 163 -14.53 -5.40 0.17
CA ASN A 163 -14.66 -4.12 -0.53
C ASN A 163 -15.16 -2.95 0.35
N ASN A 164 -15.20 -3.12 1.66
CA ASN A 164 -15.71 -2.09 2.57
C ASN A 164 -14.61 -1.53 3.48
N PHE A 165 -13.48 -1.23 2.89
CA PHE A 165 -12.35 -0.66 3.61
C PHE A 165 -12.09 0.78 3.16
N ARG A 166 -11.48 1.56 4.06
CA ARG A 166 -11.06 2.94 3.80
C ARG A 166 -9.67 3.17 4.33
N LEU A 167 -8.93 4.05 3.67
CA LEU A 167 -7.65 4.57 4.14
C LEU A 167 -7.82 6.03 4.53
N ARG A 168 -7.29 6.39 5.69
CA ARG A 168 -7.30 7.77 6.17
C ARG A 168 -5.89 8.24 6.43
N TYR A 169 -5.47 9.27 5.69
CA TYR A 169 -4.18 9.90 5.85
C TYR A 169 -4.29 11.13 6.75
N LYS A 170 -3.40 11.21 7.73
CA LYS A 170 -3.30 12.35 8.65
C LYS A 170 -1.87 12.85 8.68
N VAL A 171 -1.70 14.15 8.56
CA VAL A 171 -0.39 14.79 8.60
C VAL A 171 -0.53 16.23 9.07
N LYS A 172 0.50 16.76 9.71
CA LYS A 172 0.64 18.19 9.97
C LYS A 172 1.45 18.79 8.83
N ASP A 173 0.78 19.25 7.81
CA ASP A 173 1.35 19.94 6.67
C ASP A 173 0.62 21.25 6.43
N LYS A 174 1.37 22.37 6.42
CA LYS A 174 0.84 23.70 6.15
C LYS A 174 0.85 24.07 4.66
N THR A 175 1.54 23.28 3.83
CA THR A 175 1.72 23.55 2.40
C THR A 175 0.64 22.93 1.55
N GLY A 176 -0.02 21.86 2.03
CA GLY A 176 -1.02 21.08 1.29
C GLY A 176 -0.43 20.17 0.21
N ASN A 177 0.89 20.00 0.17
CA ASN A 177 1.58 19.20 -0.84
C ASN A 177 1.87 17.76 -0.41
N SER A 178 1.59 17.42 0.86
CA SER A 178 1.77 16.08 1.38
C SER A 178 0.69 15.13 0.83
N PHE A 179 1.10 13.95 0.42
CA PHE A 179 0.19 12.87 0.01
C PHE A 179 0.81 11.50 0.29
N VAL A 180 0.00 10.46 0.21
CA VAL A 180 0.45 9.08 0.32
C VAL A 180 -0.13 8.27 -0.83
N ASP A 181 0.68 7.40 -1.43
CA ASP A 181 0.19 6.37 -2.32
C ASP A 181 0.28 5.00 -1.65
N VAL A 182 -0.74 4.18 -1.90
CA VAL A 182 -0.84 2.82 -1.41
C VAL A 182 -1.05 1.90 -2.58
N LYS A 183 -0.16 0.90 -2.70
CA LYS A 183 -0.14 -0.06 -3.82
C LYS A 183 -0.26 -1.47 -3.31
N TRP A 184 -1.03 -2.29 -4.00
CA TRP A 184 -1.10 -3.72 -3.73
C TRP A 184 -1.55 -4.50 -4.96
N ARG A 185 -1.45 -5.81 -4.87
CA ARG A 185 -2.02 -6.75 -5.82
C ARG A 185 -2.93 -7.70 -5.07
N ASP A 186 -4.06 -8.02 -5.64
CA ASP A 186 -4.95 -9.01 -5.05
C ASP A 186 -4.27 -10.38 -5.00
N ALA A 187 -4.45 -11.10 -3.89
CA ALA A 187 -3.81 -12.38 -3.64
C ALA A 187 -4.80 -13.55 -3.74
N PHE A 188 -4.31 -14.68 -4.27
CA PHE A 188 -5.09 -15.88 -4.55
C PHE A 188 -4.37 -17.13 -4.06
N ALA A 189 -5.14 -18.16 -3.69
CA ALA A 189 -4.62 -19.43 -3.24
C ALA A 189 -4.16 -20.35 -4.38
N SER A 190 -4.68 -20.13 -5.60
CA SER A 190 -4.40 -20.96 -6.77
C SER A 190 -4.32 -20.13 -8.06
N LEU A 191 -3.84 -20.80 -9.14
CA LEU A 191 -3.82 -20.24 -10.50
C LEU A 191 -5.23 -20.07 -11.07
#